data_37b32fb3559d628ff2598015992d1020
#
_entry.id   37b32fb3559d628ff2598015992d1020
#
_cell.length_a   1.000
_cell.length_b   1.000
_cell.length_c   1.000
_cell.angle_alpha   90.00
_cell.angle_beta   90.00
_cell.angle_gamma   90.00
#
_symmetry.space_group_name_H-M   'P 1'
#
loop_
_entity.id
_entity.type
_entity.pdbx_description
1 polymer ?
#
loop_
_entity_poly.entity_id
_entity_poly.type
_entity_poly.pdbx_seq_one_letter_code
_entity_poly.pdbx_strand_id
1 'polypeptide(L)'
;MKKLLYILAAALLMAACGKETPVEQGICGEWHSTSLSAEGEIYMSLTEDNKFELYQQIGDGRHRLYRGTYSFENDILTGKYNDGEQWAYSYQVVLSGNTMTLTTLDESAQVSVFQRAEIPAEVKDGSVAVVKSKAL
;
A
#
# COMPACT_ATOMS: atom_id res chain seq x y z
N MET A 1 -5.44 32.56 24.82
CA MET A 1 -4.08 32.16 24.53
C MET A 1 -3.90 30.68 24.38
N LYS A 2 -4.40 29.93 25.30
CA LYS A 2 -4.25 28.49 25.22
C LYS A 2 -4.93 27.89 24.01
N LYS A 3 -5.97 28.53 23.52
CA LYS A 3 -6.69 28.02 22.38
C LYS A 3 -5.86 27.98 21.11
N LEU A 4 -4.93 28.90 21.00
CA LEU A 4 -4.07 28.94 19.84
C LEU A 4 -3.15 27.72 19.75
N LEU A 5 -2.77 27.23 20.91
CA LEU A 5 -1.91 26.04 20.92
C LEU A 5 -2.63 24.80 20.42
N TYR A 6 -3.91 24.71 20.73
CA TYR A 6 -4.67 23.56 20.27
C TYR A 6 -4.83 23.54 18.77
N ILE A 7 -5.00 24.70 18.21
CA ILE A 7 -5.15 24.79 16.75
C ILE A 7 -3.88 24.35 16.05
N LEU A 8 -2.75 24.75 16.60
CA LEU A 8 -1.49 24.35 16.04
C LEU A 8 -1.27 22.85 16.08
N ALA A 9 -1.66 22.26 17.21
CA ALA A 9 -1.51 20.83 17.34
C ALA A 9 -2.35 20.08 16.31
N ALA A 10 -3.55 20.56 16.08
CA ALA A 10 -4.42 19.94 15.10
C ALA A 10 -3.84 20.02 13.70
N ALA A 11 -3.23 21.15 13.39
CA ALA A 11 -2.65 21.31 12.07
C ALA A 11 -1.50 20.34 11.82
N LEU A 12 -0.75 20.03 12.85
CA LEU A 12 0.35 19.09 12.70
C LEU A 12 -0.12 17.69 12.38
N LEU A 13 -1.27 17.33 12.91
CA LEU A 13 -1.78 15.99 12.67
C LEU A 13 -2.20 15.77 11.23
N MET A 14 -2.47 16.82 10.51
CA MET A 14 -2.97 16.69 9.16
C MET A 14 -1.91 16.32 8.14
N ALA A 15 -0.67 16.50 8.46
CA ALA A 15 0.40 16.28 7.49
C ALA A 15 1.24 15.09 7.84
N ALA A 16 0.63 14.02 8.27
CA ALA A 16 1.38 12.94 8.88
C ALA A 16 1.84 11.85 7.93
N CYS A 17 1.31 11.79 6.72
CA CYS A 17 1.66 10.68 5.83
C CYS A 17 3.14 10.72 5.48
N GLY A 18 3.84 9.63 5.74
CA GLY A 18 5.24 9.55 5.41
C GLY A 18 6.18 10.25 6.39
N LYS A 19 5.65 10.83 7.43
CA LYS A 19 6.48 11.46 8.44
C LYS A 19 6.76 10.50 9.57
N GLU A 20 7.40 10.98 10.56
CA GLU A 20 7.86 10.09 11.61
C GLU A 20 6.93 9.92 12.75
N THR A 21 5.71 10.27 12.68
CA THR A 21 4.79 9.94 13.74
C THR A 21 4.32 8.53 13.56
N PRO A 22 4.87 7.59 14.24
CA PRO A 22 4.69 6.19 13.86
C PRO A 22 3.27 5.68 13.97
N VAL A 23 2.52 6.18 14.90
CA VAL A 23 1.20 5.61 15.15
C VAL A 23 0.17 6.12 14.17
N GLU A 24 0.43 7.27 13.58
CA GLU A 24 -0.58 7.95 12.78
C GLU A 24 -0.27 7.99 11.31
N GLN A 25 0.55 7.11 10.84
CA GLN A 25 1.01 7.19 9.46
C GLN A 25 -0.04 6.84 8.41
N GLY A 26 -1.12 6.23 8.82
CA GLY A 26 -2.08 5.79 7.84
C GLY A 26 -1.49 4.69 6.97
N ILE A 27 -1.89 4.65 5.71
CA ILE A 27 -1.45 3.56 4.84
C ILE A 27 -0.20 3.88 4.05
N CYS A 28 0.32 5.10 4.13
CA CYS A 28 1.52 5.44 3.39
C CYS A 28 2.73 4.73 3.94
N GLY A 29 3.61 4.30 3.07
CA GLY A 29 4.82 3.60 3.47
C GLY A 29 5.04 2.36 2.63
N GLU A 30 5.96 1.54 3.09
CA GLU A 30 6.31 0.29 2.41
C GLU A 30 5.83 -0.88 3.23
N TRP A 31 5.36 -1.89 2.54
CA TRP A 31 4.66 -3.02 3.15
C TRP A 31 5.10 -4.32 2.52
N HIS A 32 5.07 -5.37 3.31
CA HIS A 32 5.42 -6.71 2.85
C HIS A 32 4.28 -7.65 3.21
N SER A 33 3.85 -8.46 2.25
CA SER A 33 2.78 -9.41 2.49
C SER A 33 3.30 -10.55 3.35
N THR A 34 2.58 -10.82 4.41
CA THR A 34 2.88 -11.93 5.31
C THR A 34 1.97 -13.11 5.05
N SER A 35 0.99 -12.95 4.18
CA SER A 35 0.13 -14.05 3.82
C SER A 35 0.84 -14.89 2.78
N LEU A 36 1.03 -16.14 3.06
CA LEU A 36 1.61 -17.03 2.09
C LEU A 36 0.53 -17.42 1.10
N SER A 37 0.65 -16.92 -0.09
CA SER A 37 -0.30 -17.25 -1.11
C SER A 37 0.42 -17.92 -2.25
N ALA A 38 -0.33 -18.49 -3.15
CA ALA A 38 0.24 -19.10 -4.33
C ALA A 38 0.91 -18.07 -5.23
N GLU A 39 0.62 -16.81 -5.00
CA GLU A 39 1.18 -15.75 -5.84
C GLU A 39 2.60 -15.36 -5.46
N GLY A 40 3.10 -15.88 -4.35
CA GLY A 40 4.46 -15.58 -3.96
C GLY A 40 4.57 -14.31 -3.14
N GLU A 41 5.77 -13.75 -3.13
CA GLU A 41 6.08 -12.62 -2.27
C GLU A 41 5.61 -11.31 -2.89
N ILE A 42 5.05 -10.45 -2.06
CA ILE A 42 4.55 -9.16 -2.52
C ILE A 42 5.06 -8.06 -1.61
N TYR A 43 5.65 -7.03 -2.20
CA TYR A 43 5.94 -5.78 -1.51
C TYR A 43 5.11 -4.68 -2.16
N MET A 44 4.70 -3.72 -1.36
CA MET A 44 3.88 -2.63 -1.85
C MET A 44 4.36 -1.31 -1.26
N SER A 45 4.44 -0.30 -2.09
CA SER A 45 4.76 1.06 -1.66
C SER A 45 3.58 1.96 -1.96
N LEU A 46 3.12 2.68 -0.95
CA LEU A 46 2.03 3.65 -1.09
C LEU A 46 2.56 5.00 -0.67
N THR A 47 2.48 5.98 -1.57
CA THR A 47 3.06 7.29 -1.32
C THR A 47 1.97 8.32 -1.05
N GLU A 48 2.37 9.44 -0.46
CA GLU A 48 1.38 10.45 -0.10
C GLU A 48 0.86 11.23 -1.30
N ASP A 49 1.49 11.10 -2.46
CA ASP A 49 0.95 11.69 -3.68
C ASP A 49 0.08 10.69 -4.44
N ASN A 50 -0.44 9.68 -3.74
CA ASN A 50 -1.42 8.73 -4.24
C ASN A 50 -0.89 7.84 -5.35
N LYS A 51 0.38 7.49 -5.27
CA LYS A 51 0.98 6.56 -6.20
C LYS A 51 1.34 5.27 -5.49
N PHE A 52 1.25 4.17 -6.23
CA PHE A 52 1.66 2.88 -5.68
C PHE A 52 2.69 2.23 -6.55
N GLU A 53 3.49 1.39 -5.92
CA GLU A 53 4.34 0.43 -6.59
C GLU A 53 4.10 -0.92 -5.96
N LEU A 54 3.93 -1.93 -6.81
CA LEU A 54 3.69 -3.29 -6.35
C LEU A 54 4.76 -4.18 -6.93
N TYR A 55 5.49 -4.85 -6.06
CA TYR A 55 6.55 -5.78 -6.47
C TYR A 55 6.06 -7.17 -6.16
N GLN A 56 5.86 -7.97 -7.18
CA GLN A 56 5.31 -9.31 -7.02
C GLN A 56 6.24 -10.34 -7.64
N GLN A 57 6.63 -11.31 -6.86
CA GLN A 57 7.45 -12.41 -7.33
C GLN A 57 6.58 -13.65 -7.47
N ILE A 58 6.59 -14.23 -8.64
CA ILE A 58 5.88 -15.47 -8.90
C ILE A 58 6.92 -16.51 -9.26
N GLY A 59 6.94 -17.59 -8.51
CA GLY A 59 7.96 -18.61 -8.72
C GLY A 59 9.31 -18.14 -8.23
N ASP A 60 10.38 -18.53 -8.90
CA ASP A 60 11.74 -18.16 -8.53
C ASP A 60 12.26 -16.98 -9.31
N GLY A 61 11.48 -16.31 -10.08
CA GLY A 61 11.96 -15.26 -10.95
C GLY A 61 12.17 -13.96 -10.24
N ARG A 62 12.41 -12.93 -11.01
CA ARG A 62 12.53 -11.59 -10.50
C ARG A 62 11.17 -11.07 -10.10
N HIS A 63 11.16 -10.08 -9.23
CA HIS A 63 9.93 -9.39 -8.93
C HIS A 63 9.47 -8.60 -10.15
N ARG A 64 8.18 -8.59 -10.38
CA ARG A 64 7.57 -7.74 -11.40
C ARG A 64 7.07 -6.49 -10.72
N LEU A 65 7.33 -5.36 -11.35
CA LEU A 65 6.96 -4.07 -10.79
C LEU A 65 5.78 -3.50 -11.54
N TYR A 66 4.70 -3.26 -10.82
CA TYR A 66 3.50 -2.63 -11.33
C TYR A 66 3.36 -1.27 -10.68
N ARG A 67 2.98 -0.28 -11.44
CA ARG A 67 2.85 1.09 -10.94
C ARG A 67 1.51 1.69 -11.33
N GLY A 68 1.11 2.68 -10.56
CA GLY A 68 -0.12 3.39 -10.86
C GLY A 68 -0.47 4.35 -9.75
N THR A 69 -1.75 4.66 -9.66
CA THR A 69 -2.27 5.56 -8.64
C THR A 69 -3.31 4.83 -7.81
N TYR A 70 -3.54 5.32 -6.61
CA TYR A 70 -4.56 4.74 -5.75
C TYR A 70 -5.39 5.84 -5.12
N SER A 71 -6.54 5.44 -4.61
CA SER A 71 -7.34 6.31 -3.76
C SER A 71 -7.71 5.55 -2.49
N PHE A 72 -7.81 6.29 -1.41
CA PHE A 72 -8.11 5.71 -0.11
C PHE A 72 -9.08 6.63 0.59
N GLU A 73 -10.34 6.23 0.67
CA GLU A 73 -11.40 7.01 1.29
C GLU A 73 -12.32 6.07 2.03
N ASN A 74 -12.73 6.48 3.22
CA ASN A 74 -13.66 5.70 4.03
C ASN A 74 -13.15 4.28 4.25
N ASP A 75 -11.83 4.16 4.46
CA ASP A 75 -11.16 2.89 4.68
C ASP A 75 -11.24 1.94 3.50
N ILE A 76 -11.52 2.46 2.31
CA ILE A 76 -11.54 1.65 1.10
C ILE A 76 -10.40 2.05 0.21
N LEU A 77 -9.60 1.07 -0.16
CA LEU A 77 -8.44 1.25 -1.03
C LEU A 77 -8.74 0.68 -2.39
N THR A 78 -8.54 1.49 -3.42
CA THR A 78 -8.70 1.05 -4.79
C THR A 78 -7.59 1.67 -5.62
N GLY A 79 -7.32 1.11 -6.77
CA GLY A 79 -6.21 1.59 -7.56
C GLY A 79 -6.40 1.42 -9.05
N LYS A 80 -5.49 2.05 -9.78
CA LYS A 80 -5.51 2.03 -11.23
C LYS A 80 -4.07 1.96 -11.71
N TYR A 81 -3.80 1.05 -12.63
CA TYR A 81 -2.48 0.89 -13.20
C TYR A 81 -2.18 2.02 -14.19
N ASN A 82 -0.92 2.16 -14.54
CA ASN A 82 -0.50 3.24 -15.44
C ASN A 82 -1.14 3.18 -16.81
N ASP A 83 -1.56 2.00 -17.24
CA ASP A 83 -2.24 1.88 -18.53
C ASP A 83 -3.73 2.22 -18.44
N GLY A 84 -4.20 2.63 -17.27
CA GLY A 84 -5.59 3.02 -17.08
C GLY A 84 -6.50 1.91 -16.60
N GLU A 85 -6.02 0.71 -16.51
CA GLU A 85 -6.84 -0.40 -16.07
C GLU A 85 -6.93 -0.42 -14.55
N GLN A 86 -8.12 -0.64 -14.03
CA GLN A 86 -8.34 -0.63 -12.60
C GLN A 86 -7.91 -1.95 -11.96
N TRP A 87 -7.61 -1.91 -10.69
CA TRP A 87 -7.38 -3.11 -9.91
C TRP A 87 -8.59 -4.04 -10.01
N ALA A 88 -8.35 -5.33 -9.95
CA ALA A 88 -9.43 -6.29 -10.01
C ALA A 88 -10.38 -6.16 -8.84
N TYR A 89 -9.88 -5.74 -7.68
CA TYR A 89 -10.68 -5.62 -6.47
C TYR A 89 -10.44 -4.30 -5.78
N SER A 90 -11.46 -3.84 -5.05
CA SER A 90 -11.30 -2.82 -4.04
C SER A 90 -11.21 -3.50 -2.69
N TYR A 91 -10.60 -2.85 -1.72
CA TYR A 91 -10.31 -3.49 -0.45
C TYR A 91 -10.77 -2.65 0.71
N GLN A 92 -11.36 -3.31 1.68
CA GLN A 92 -11.57 -2.72 3.00
C GLN A 92 -10.25 -2.82 3.75
N VAL A 93 -9.81 -1.72 4.35
CA VAL A 93 -8.52 -1.66 5.02
C VAL A 93 -8.71 -1.55 6.51
N VAL A 94 -7.97 -2.35 7.25
CA VAL A 94 -7.90 -2.23 8.70
C VAL A 94 -6.43 -2.09 9.07
N LEU A 95 -6.11 -0.99 9.76
CA LEU A 95 -4.76 -0.75 10.23
C LEU A 95 -4.69 -1.01 11.73
N SER A 96 -3.69 -1.75 12.13
CA SER A 96 -3.46 -2.02 13.53
C SER A 96 -1.95 -1.99 13.76
N GLY A 97 -1.45 -0.88 14.30
CA GLY A 97 -0.02 -0.71 14.47
C GLY A 97 0.69 -0.76 13.11
N ASN A 98 1.58 -1.71 12.96
CA ASN A 98 2.33 -1.87 11.72
C ASN A 98 1.75 -2.92 10.81
N THR A 99 0.52 -3.31 11.03
CA THR A 99 -0.15 -4.35 10.25
C THR A 99 -1.29 -3.73 9.47
N MET A 100 -1.37 -4.03 8.20
CA MET A 100 -2.45 -3.61 7.33
C MET A 100 -3.16 -4.84 6.80
N THR A 101 -4.46 -4.93 7.04
CA THR A 101 -5.26 -6.05 6.56
C THR A 101 -6.17 -5.55 5.45
N LEU A 102 -6.08 -6.19 4.31
CA LEU A 102 -6.90 -5.85 3.15
C LEU A 102 -7.89 -6.99 2.90
N THR A 103 -9.16 -6.64 2.82
CA THR A 103 -10.20 -7.62 2.53
C THR A 103 -10.93 -7.18 1.28
N THR A 104 -11.03 -8.06 0.29
CA THR A 104 -11.73 -7.72 -0.94
C THR A 104 -13.20 -7.44 -0.64
N LEU A 105 -13.79 -6.54 -1.42
CA LEU A 105 -15.17 -6.14 -1.20
C LEU A 105 -16.18 -6.99 -1.95
N ASP A 106 -15.73 -8.05 -2.58
CA ASP A 106 -16.64 -8.94 -3.27
C ASP A 106 -17.08 -10.07 -2.34
N GLU A 107 -17.82 -10.99 -2.87
CA GLU A 107 -18.36 -12.09 -2.08
C GLU A 107 -17.28 -13.02 -1.55
N SER A 108 -16.13 -13.06 -2.21
CA SER A 108 -15.06 -13.95 -1.76
C SER A 108 -14.42 -13.47 -0.47
N ALA A 109 -14.44 -12.16 -0.22
CA ALA A 109 -13.88 -11.57 1.00
C ALA A 109 -12.50 -12.12 1.31
N GLN A 110 -11.63 -12.12 0.31
CA GLN A 110 -10.27 -12.61 0.48
C GLN A 110 -9.46 -11.64 1.33
N VAL A 111 -8.66 -12.19 2.21
CA VAL A 111 -7.91 -11.39 3.18
C VAL A 111 -6.43 -11.49 2.86
N SER A 112 -5.77 -10.34 2.82
CA SER A 112 -4.32 -10.25 2.69
C SER A 112 -3.78 -9.42 3.84
N VAL A 113 -2.67 -9.85 4.42
CA VAL A 113 -2.09 -9.18 5.55
C VAL A 113 -0.70 -8.68 5.18
N PHE A 114 -0.47 -7.40 5.43
CA PHE A 114 0.81 -6.77 5.16
C PHE A 114 1.40 -6.22 6.44
N GLN A 115 2.72 -6.31 6.55
CA GLN A 115 3.46 -5.71 7.65
C GLN A 115 4.31 -4.57 7.11
N ARG A 116 4.46 -3.51 7.90
CA ARG A 116 5.39 -2.45 7.50
C ARG A 116 6.78 -3.03 7.43
N ALA A 117 7.43 -2.83 6.30
CA ALA A 117 8.76 -3.34 6.09
C ALA A 117 9.37 -2.60 4.93
N GLU A 118 10.62 -2.24 5.07
CA GLU A 118 11.34 -1.57 4.00
C GLU A 118 11.53 -2.55 2.86
N ILE A 119 11.26 -2.09 1.64
CA ILE A 119 11.46 -2.93 0.46
C ILE A 119 12.95 -3.03 0.21
N PRO A 120 13.52 -4.24 0.17
CA PRO A 120 14.96 -4.38 -0.02
C PRO A 120 15.42 -3.75 -1.34
N ALA A 121 16.61 -3.17 -1.31
CA ALA A 121 17.16 -2.54 -2.50
C ALA A 121 17.28 -3.54 -3.65
N GLU A 122 17.62 -4.77 -3.33
CA GLU A 122 17.76 -5.79 -4.37
C GLU A 122 16.44 -6.10 -5.05
N VAL A 123 15.32 -5.96 -4.36
CA VAL A 123 14.01 -6.13 -4.97
C VAL A 123 13.73 -4.98 -5.92
N LYS A 124 14.01 -3.76 -5.48
CA LYS A 124 13.77 -2.59 -6.32
C LYS A 124 14.66 -2.60 -7.54
N ASP A 125 15.94 -2.91 -7.36
CA ASP A 125 16.90 -2.86 -8.45
C ASP A 125 16.74 -4.01 -9.42
N GLY A 126 16.32 -5.17 -8.93
CA GLY A 126 16.17 -6.35 -9.77
C GLY A 126 14.80 -6.51 -10.38
N SER A 127 13.87 -5.63 -10.09
CA SER A 127 12.51 -5.80 -10.59
C SER A 127 12.42 -5.46 -12.07
N VAL A 128 11.41 -6.03 -12.71
CA VAL A 128 11.13 -5.80 -14.12
C VAL A 128 9.83 -5.06 -14.23
N ALA A 129 9.87 -3.85 -14.78
CA ALA A 129 8.67 -3.04 -14.93
C ALA A 129 7.72 -3.69 -15.91
N VAL A 130 6.44 -3.69 -15.59
CA VAL A 130 5.40 -4.28 -16.40
C VAL A 130 4.55 -3.16 -16.96
N VAL A 131 4.42 -3.13 -18.28
CA VAL A 131 3.62 -2.11 -18.94
C VAL A 131 2.14 -2.43 -18.78
N LYS A 132 1.82 -3.68 -18.82
CA LYS A 132 0.43 -4.10 -18.69
C LYS A 132 0.08 -4.36 -17.27
N SER A 133 -1.20 -4.20 -16.99
CA SER A 133 -1.70 -4.27 -15.65
C SER A 133 -2.04 -5.65 -15.27
N LYS A 134 -1.87 -6.48 -14.92
CA LYS A 134 -2.36 -7.81 -14.55
C LYS A 134 -1.54 -8.38 -13.43
N ALA A 135 -1.48 -7.61 -12.38
CA ALA A 135 -0.79 -8.10 -11.22
C ALA A 135 -1.55 -9.23 -10.59
N LEU A 136 -2.80 -9.30 -10.80
CA LEU A 136 -3.57 -10.42 -10.27
C LEU A 136 -5.04 -10.20 -10.55
#